data_d2b1d8065c1b1d93234b04d846f22caa
#
_entry.id   d2b1d8065c1b1d93234b04d846f22caa
#
_cell.length_a   1.000
_cell.length_b   1.000
_cell.length_c   1.000
_cell.angle_alpha   90.00
_cell.angle_beta   90.00
_cell.angle_gamma   90.00
#
_symmetry.space_group_name_H-M   'P 1'
#
loop_
_entity.id
_entity.type
_entity.pdbx_description
1 polymer ?
#
loop_
_entity_poly.entity_id
_entity_poly.type
_entity_poly.pdbx_seq_one_letter_code
_entity_poly.pdbx_strand_id
1 'polypeptide(L)'
;MRPSFRMNIALMILVIIVAAFTWNPAHADDPYTQPAINKTFSDIVIVPGVTTQLTVKVFNENPFGLVDIAYTDVMPPNIKIVNPAVVSNSCGGTVTAVPGTNTFSISGGSVPAKTTSVPAECSLVLNVTSTVAGTHINTIHAGDLSARDADRALPVLHNEYPASATLQVLVVQPPSLSKIFNPTTIFVGEVSRLTITIRNNDLLNDLHETTFTDTLPAGVVLAPTVNPVLTGCGAGTVTAVSGTNTITLNNATVARNSTCTVAVNVTSSTQSDTPYVNTIPAGPGSGAISTREGVTNATAASASLYVQNVGIAKSFSPTSIVAGATSTLTITLRNPTGTAYTGASISDTLPAGLIIAPAGGSTTCAGGDYRLPRWG
;
A
#
# COMPACT_ATOMS: atom_id res chain seq x y z
N MET A 1 -7.44 38.13 26.80
CA MET A 1 -8.56 37.16 26.71
C MET A 1 -8.23 36.15 25.63
N ARG A 2 -7.91 34.91 25.99
CA ARG A 2 -7.66 33.81 25.05
C ARG A 2 -8.93 32.96 25.01
N PRO A 3 -9.48 32.60 23.84
CA PRO A 3 -10.56 31.62 23.78
C PRO A 3 -9.95 30.21 23.90
N SER A 4 -10.40 29.48 24.90
CA SER A 4 -10.10 28.06 25.08
C SER A 4 -10.89 27.23 24.08
N PHE A 5 -10.19 26.59 23.16
CA PHE A 5 -10.75 25.58 22.26
C PHE A 5 -11.02 24.30 23.08
N ARG A 6 -12.27 24.05 23.42
CA ARG A 6 -12.70 22.78 23.99
C ARG A 6 -12.87 21.78 22.86
N MET A 7 -11.94 20.85 22.79
CA MET A 7 -12.03 19.65 21.94
C MET A 7 -13.13 18.74 22.50
N ASN A 8 -14.26 18.65 21.83
CA ASN A 8 -15.28 17.65 22.10
C ASN A 8 -14.75 16.28 21.65
N ILE A 9 -14.29 15.50 22.63
CA ILE A 9 -14.05 14.07 22.46
C ILE A 9 -15.44 13.43 22.37
N ALA A 10 -15.88 13.09 21.16
CA ALA A 10 -17.04 12.23 20.96
C ALA A 10 -16.71 10.87 21.57
N LEU A 11 -17.24 10.64 22.75
CA LEU A 11 -17.21 9.37 23.45
C LEU A 11 -18.06 8.39 22.62
N MET A 12 -17.40 7.57 21.80
CA MET A 12 -18.05 6.49 21.06
C MET A 12 -18.45 5.44 22.10
N ILE A 13 -19.73 5.48 22.53
CA ILE A 13 -20.32 4.49 23.42
C ILE A 13 -20.35 3.18 22.64
N LEU A 14 -19.49 2.25 23.03
CA LEU A 14 -19.51 0.85 22.60
C LEU A 14 -20.80 0.23 23.17
N VAL A 15 -21.87 0.21 22.38
CA VAL A 15 -23.07 -0.55 22.73
C VAL A 15 -22.77 -2.02 22.50
N ILE A 16 -22.36 -2.72 23.55
CA ILE A 16 -22.35 -4.17 23.59
C ILE A 16 -23.81 -4.60 23.62
N ILE A 17 -24.38 -4.89 22.45
CA ILE A 17 -25.65 -5.60 22.38
C ILE A 17 -25.35 -7.06 22.73
N VAL A 18 -25.40 -7.38 24.02
CA VAL A 18 -25.60 -8.76 24.47
C VAL A 18 -27.02 -9.11 23.99
N ALA A 19 -27.13 -9.85 22.89
CA ALA A 19 -28.40 -10.43 22.51
C ALA A 19 -28.84 -11.36 23.65
N ALA A 20 -29.68 -10.84 24.54
CA ALA A 20 -30.33 -11.65 25.54
C ALA A 20 -31.22 -12.65 24.78
N PHE A 21 -30.86 -13.90 24.86
CA PHE A 21 -31.71 -15.00 24.40
C PHE A 21 -33.00 -14.94 25.23
N THR A 22 -34.03 -14.31 24.67
CA THR A 22 -35.36 -14.40 25.27
C THR A 22 -35.89 -15.80 24.99
N TRP A 23 -35.79 -16.69 25.99
CA TRP A 23 -36.42 -17.98 26.01
C TRP A 23 -37.94 -17.78 25.91
N ASN A 24 -38.54 -18.16 24.80
CA ASN A 24 -39.97 -18.32 24.70
C ASN A 24 -40.30 -19.81 25.01
N PRO A 25 -41.14 -20.10 25.99
CA PRO A 25 -41.46 -21.51 26.32
C PRO A 25 -42.12 -22.17 25.11
N ALA A 26 -41.63 -23.36 24.77
CA ALA A 26 -42.15 -24.21 23.72
C ALA A 26 -43.68 -24.36 23.84
N HIS A 27 -44.37 -24.49 22.71
CA HIS A 27 -45.76 -24.94 22.66
C HIS A 27 -45.86 -26.29 23.37
N ALA A 28 -46.76 -26.39 24.35
CA ALA A 28 -46.82 -27.49 25.32
C ALA A 28 -47.30 -28.85 24.75
N ASP A 29 -47.41 -28.98 23.41
CA ASP A 29 -47.95 -30.17 22.75
C ASP A 29 -46.99 -30.90 21.79
N ASP A 30 -45.77 -30.38 21.55
CA ASP A 30 -44.79 -31.05 20.68
C ASP A 30 -43.82 -31.91 21.53
N PRO A 31 -43.73 -33.23 21.30
CA PRO A 31 -42.84 -34.10 22.06
C PRO A 31 -41.34 -33.89 21.75
N TYR A 32 -41.04 -32.98 20.90
CA TYR A 32 -39.68 -32.64 20.46
C TYR A 32 -39.50 -31.13 20.26
N THR A 33 -38.25 -30.66 20.34
CA THR A 33 -37.86 -29.26 20.03
C THR A 33 -37.21 -29.19 18.68
N GLN A 34 -37.46 -28.09 17.95
CA GLN A 34 -36.78 -27.80 16.70
C GLN A 34 -35.28 -27.46 16.96
N PRO A 35 -34.37 -27.82 16.04
CA PRO A 35 -32.96 -27.43 16.18
C PRO A 35 -32.78 -25.92 16.18
N ALA A 36 -31.94 -25.42 17.09
CA ALA A 36 -31.54 -24.02 17.08
C ALA A 36 -30.19 -23.85 16.33
N ILE A 37 -30.02 -22.70 15.71
CA ILE A 37 -28.79 -22.36 15.02
C ILE A 37 -28.28 -20.98 15.49
N ASN A 38 -26.97 -20.82 15.61
CA ASN A 38 -26.34 -19.57 15.99
C ASN A 38 -25.14 -19.29 15.08
N LYS A 39 -24.83 -18.00 14.88
CA LYS A 39 -23.67 -17.54 14.09
C LYS A 39 -22.92 -16.45 14.84
N THR A 40 -21.59 -16.49 14.74
CA THR A 40 -20.71 -15.45 15.32
C THR A 40 -19.47 -15.28 14.48
N PHE A 41 -18.94 -14.06 14.44
CA PHE A 41 -17.57 -13.80 13.99
C PHE A 41 -16.64 -13.74 15.20
N SER A 42 -15.41 -14.29 15.09
CA SER A 42 -14.39 -14.17 16.14
C SER A 42 -14.00 -12.72 16.38
N ASP A 43 -13.81 -11.99 15.27
CA ASP A 43 -13.59 -10.54 15.27
C ASP A 43 -14.76 -9.88 14.55
N ILE A 44 -15.58 -9.16 15.29
CA ILE A 44 -16.76 -8.45 14.75
C ILE A 44 -16.40 -7.14 14.04
N VAL A 45 -15.15 -6.67 14.20
CA VAL A 45 -14.59 -5.47 13.54
C VAL A 45 -13.24 -5.85 12.95
N ILE A 46 -13.08 -5.66 11.64
CA ILE A 46 -11.82 -5.88 10.92
C ILE A 46 -11.47 -4.67 10.04
N VAL A 47 -10.20 -4.55 9.65
CA VAL A 47 -9.82 -3.71 8.52
C VAL A 47 -9.93 -4.50 7.21
N PRO A 48 -10.05 -3.84 6.04
CA PRO A 48 -10.16 -4.53 4.76
C PRO A 48 -9.03 -5.55 4.54
N GLY A 49 -9.41 -6.74 4.07
CA GLY A 49 -8.46 -7.82 3.77
C GLY A 49 -8.01 -8.67 4.96
N VAL A 50 -8.32 -8.29 6.20
CA VAL A 50 -8.02 -9.12 7.37
C VAL A 50 -8.98 -10.30 7.46
N THR A 51 -8.44 -11.46 7.80
CA THR A 51 -9.22 -12.68 8.00
C THR A 51 -9.81 -12.73 9.40
N THR A 52 -11.09 -13.09 9.50
CA THR A 52 -11.79 -13.45 10.73
C THR A 52 -12.42 -14.83 10.57
N GLN A 53 -12.86 -15.45 11.68
CA GLN A 53 -13.52 -16.74 11.65
C GLN A 53 -15.03 -16.58 11.81
N LEU A 54 -15.80 -17.17 10.89
CA LEU A 54 -17.23 -17.34 11.02
C LEU A 54 -17.50 -18.72 11.64
N THR A 55 -18.14 -18.74 12.81
CA THR A 55 -18.58 -19.95 13.49
C THR A 55 -20.09 -20.08 13.36
N VAL A 56 -20.55 -21.23 12.89
CA VAL A 56 -21.97 -21.62 12.89
C VAL A 56 -22.12 -22.79 13.85
N LYS A 57 -23.00 -22.66 14.83
CA LYS A 57 -23.34 -23.70 15.80
C LYS A 57 -24.77 -24.18 15.62
N VAL A 58 -24.97 -25.49 15.67
CA VAL A 58 -26.30 -26.14 15.70
C VAL A 58 -26.50 -26.79 17.06
N PHE A 59 -27.64 -26.52 17.68
CA PHE A 59 -27.99 -27.01 19.02
C PHE A 59 -29.13 -28.01 18.95
N ASN A 60 -29.04 -29.04 19.79
CA ASN A 60 -30.05 -30.07 19.99
C ASN A 60 -30.49 -30.12 21.45
N GLU A 61 -31.74 -29.80 21.71
CA GLU A 61 -32.39 -29.88 23.04
C GLU A 61 -33.10 -31.21 23.28
N ASN A 62 -33.14 -32.10 22.27
CA ASN A 62 -33.90 -33.36 22.33
C ASN A 62 -33.11 -34.47 23.04
N PRO A 63 -33.81 -35.45 23.66
CA PRO A 63 -33.18 -36.63 24.25
C PRO A 63 -32.69 -37.64 23.21
N PHE A 64 -32.85 -37.35 21.93
CA PHE A 64 -32.37 -38.15 20.79
C PHE A 64 -31.38 -37.34 19.95
N GLY A 65 -30.51 -38.04 19.20
CA GLY A 65 -29.56 -37.39 18.30
C GLY A 65 -30.23 -36.82 17.05
N LEU A 66 -29.69 -35.74 16.49
CA LEU A 66 -30.03 -35.23 15.17
C LEU A 66 -29.01 -35.71 14.14
N VAL A 67 -29.51 -36.14 12.98
CA VAL A 67 -28.74 -36.63 11.83
C VAL A 67 -29.20 -35.89 10.56
N ASP A 68 -28.52 -36.14 9.46
CA ASP A 68 -28.82 -35.53 8.15
C ASP A 68 -28.92 -33.99 8.23
N ILE A 69 -28.13 -33.35 9.13
CA ILE A 69 -28.08 -31.90 9.23
C ILE A 69 -27.59 -31.35 7.91
N ALA A 70 -28.39 -30.45 7.34
CA ALA A 70 -28.03 -29.72 6.11
C ALA A 70 -28.49 -28.28 6.17
N TYR A 71 -27.64 -27.37 5.71
CA TYR A 71 -27.97 -25.99 5.44
C TYR A 71 -27.00 -25.39 4.41
N THR A 72 -27.46 -24.32 3.74
CA THR A 72 -26.62 -23.50 2.88
C THR A 72 -26.63 -22.07 3.41
N ASP A 73 -25.47 -21.47 3.52
CA ASP A 73 -25.29 -20.08 3.93
C ASP A 73 -24.75 -19.24 2.77
N VAL A 74 -25.50 -18.23 2.39
CA VAL A 74 -25.11 -17.24 1.39
C VAL A 74 -24.77 -15.93 2.09
N MET A 75 -23.49 -15.73 2.35
CA MET A 75 -22.98 -14.51 2.95
C MET A 75 -23.17 -13.31 2.01
N PRO A 76 -23.17 -12.07 2.53
CA PRO A 76 -23.11 -10.87 1.68
C PRO A 76 -22.03 -10.98 0.61
N PRO A 77 -22.24 -10.47 -0.61
CA PRO A 77 -21.33 -10.68 -1.76
C PRO A 77 -19.91 -10.18 -1.53
N ASN A 78 -19.73 -9.27 -0.57
CA ASN A 78 -18.43 -8.71 -0.21
C ASN A 78 -17.66 -9.54 0.84
N ILE A 79 -18.31 -10.48 1.53
CA ILE A 79 -17.61 -11.43 2.41
C ILE A 79 -17.19 -12.63 1.58
N LYS A 80 -15.92 -13.00 1.66
CA LYS A 80 -15.33 -14.11 0.89
C LYS A 80 -14.69 -15.13 1.80
N ILE A 81 -14.85 -16.41 1.44
CA ILE A 81 -14.12 -17.51 2.05
C ILE A 81 -12.65 -17.42 1.62
N VAL A 82 -11.72 -17.68 2.56
CA VAL A 82 -10.25 -17.66 2.29
C VAL A 82 -9.59 -18.96 2.72
N ASN A 83 -8.39 -19.24 2.19
CA ASN A 83 -7.63 -20.45 2.53
C ASN A 83 -6.95 -20.34 3.92
N PRO A 84 -6.96 -21.42 4.71
CA PRO A 84 -7.78 -22.63 4.56
C PRO A 84 -9.25 -22.32 4.80
N ALA A 85 -10.16 -22.84 3.94
CA ALA A 85 -11.57 -22.48 3.99
C ALA A 85 -12.23 -22.97 5.29
N VAL A 86 -12.03 -24.24 5.65
CA VAL A 86 -12.56 -24.86 6.87
C VAL A 86 -11.46 -24.94 7.91
N VAL A 87 -11.71 -24.35 9.09
CA VAL A 87 -10.81 -24.41 10.26
C VAL A 87 -11.15 -25.65 11.11
N SER A 88 -12.43 -25.86 11.37
CA SER A 88 -12.91 -27.05 12.10
C SER A 88 -14.36 -27.38 11.73
N ASN A 89 -14.70 -28.64 11.84
CA ASN A 89 -16.07 -29.16 11.67
C ASN A 89 -16.32 -30.27 12.69
N SER A 90 -17.05 -30.00 13.76
CA SER A 90 -17.49 -31.02 14.73
C SER A 90 -18.86 -31.60 14.40
N CYS A 91 -19.58 -31.05 13.40
CA CYS A 91 -20.85 -31.58 12.94
C CYS A 91 -20.69 -32.86 12.08
N GLY A 92 -19.47 -33.15 11.61
CA GLY A 92 -19.29 -34.21 10.61
C GLY A 92 -19.92 -33.84 9.26
N GLY A 93 -20.27 -34.88 8.47
CA GLY A 93 -20.86 -34.66 7.13
C GLY A 93 -19.89 -34.10 6.13
N THR A 94 -20.43 -33.65 4.99
CA THR A 94 -19.67 -33.06 3.90
C THR A 94 -19.85 -31.55 3.90
N VAL A 95 -18.73 -30.81 3.94
CA VAL A 95 -18.70 -29.33 3.81
C VAL A 95 -18.23 -28.94 2.43
N THR A 96 -18.99 -28.08 1.75
CA THR A 96 -18.57 -27.42 0.52
C THR A 96 -18.32 -25.95 0.83
N ALA A 97 -17.05 -25.52 0.76
CA ALA A 97 -16.61 -24.15 1.01
C ALA A 97 -15.44 -23.82 0.07
N VAL A 98 -15.68 -23.04 -0.98
CA VAL A 98 -14.68 -22.73 -2.01
C VAL A 98 -14.10 -21.34 -1.75
N PRO A 99 -12.77 -21.19 -1.61
CA PRO A 99 -12.13 -19.89 -1.47
C PRO A 99 -12.48 -18.94 -2.62
N GLY A 100 -12.69 -17.66 -2.29
CA GLY A 100 -13.11 -16.62 -3.23
C GLY A 100 -14.63 -16.51 -3.43
N THR A 101 -15.42 -17.52 -3.00
CA THR A 101 -16.88 -17.45 -3.02
C THR A 101 -17.45 -16.89 -1.72
N ASN A 102 -18.74 -16.57 -1.72
CA ASN A 102 -19.48 -16.13 -0.53
C ASN A 102 -20.54 -17.16 -0.04
N THR A 103 -20.44 -18.39 -0.52
CA THR A 103 -21.43 -19.44 -0.21
C THR A 103 -20.72 -20.68 0.32
N PHE A 104 -21.27 -21.28 1.35
CA PHE A 104 -20.87 -22.58 1.84
C PHE A 104 -22.10 -23.41 2.25
N SER A 105 -21.93 -24.71 2.29
CA SER A 105 -22.97 -25.63 2.71
C SER A 105 -22.40 -26.80 3.51
N ILE A 106 -23.24 -27.40 4.34
CA ILE A 106 -23.00 -28.68 5.00
C ILE A 106 -24.15 -29.64 4.67
N SER A 107 -23.86 -30.92 4.55
CA SER A 107 -24.85 -32.01 4.38
C SER A 107 -24.43 -33.27 5.11
N GLY A 108 -25.39 -33.98 5.67
CA GLY A 108 -25.16 -35.22 6.40
C GLY A 108 -24.45 -35.05 7.76
N GLY A 109 -24.54 -33.86 8.35
CA GLY A 109 -24.00 -33.58 9.69
C GLY A 109 -24.86 -34.25 10.80
N SER A 110 -24.34 -34.24 12.04
CA SER A 110 -25.04 -34.78 13.22
C SER A 110 -24.75 -33.97 14.49
N VAL A 111 -25.72 -33.96 15.41
CA VAL A 111 -25.56 -33.45 16.78
C VAL A 111 -26.06 -34.56 17.74
N PRO A 112 -25.28 -34.92 18.78
CA PRO A 112 -25.69 -35.93 19.72
C PRO A 112 -26.99 -35.57 20.48
N ALA A 113 -27.56 -36.53 21.17
CA ALA A 113 -28.67 -36.31 22.11
C ALA A 113 -28.20 -35.38 23.25
N LYS A 114 -29.12 -34.57 23.78
CA LYS A 114 -28.93 -33.85 25.04
C LYS A 114 -28.81 -34.85 26.20
N THR A 115 -27.70 -34.77 26.92
CA THR A 115 -27.42 -35.69 28.04
C THR A 115 -27.50 -35.02 29.41
N THR A 116 -27.54 -33.69 29.47
CA THR A 116 -27.54 -32.86 30.68
C THR A 116 -28.57 -31.73 30.55
N SER A 117 -28.56 -30.79 31.49
CA SER A 117 -29.34 -29.55 31.37
C SER A 117 -28.81 -28.57 30.30
N VAL A 118 -27.68 -28.88 29.67
CA VAL A 118 -27.08 -28.06 28.59
C VAL A 118 -27.41 -28.73 27.24
N PRO A 119 -27.84 -27.95 26.20
CA PRO A 119 -28.03 -28.47 24.85
C PRO A 119 -26.76 -29.15 24.32
N ALA A 120 -26.93 -30.24 23.56
CA ALA A 120 -25.82 -30.72 22.76
C ALA A 120 -25.59 -29.79 21.56
N GLU A 121 -24.35 -29.64 21.14
CA GLU A 121 -24.01 -28.75 20.02
C GLU A 121 -22.98 -29.36 19.08
N CYS A 122 -22.98 -28.89 17.83
CA CYS A 122 -21.88 -29.06 16.91
C CYS A 122 -21.55 -27.71 16.28
N SER A 123 -20.35 -27.56 15.72
CA SER A 123 -19.86 -26.30 15.11
C SER A 123 -19.14 -26.54 13.82
N LEU A 124 -19.33 -25.60 12.88
CA LEU A 124 -18.53 -25.42 11.67
C LEU A 124 -17.85 -24.05 11.74
N VAL A 125 -16.53 -24.02 11.58
CA VAL A 125 -15.72 -22.79 11.61
C VAL A 125 -15.02 -22.58 10.27
N LEU A 126 -15.21 -21.41 9.69
CA LEU A 126 -14.67 -21.00 8.37
C LEU A 126 -13.84 -19.74 8.49
N ASN A 127 -12.78 -19.64 7.68
CA ASN A 127 -12.05 -18.40 7.50
C ASN A 127 -12.71 -17.53 6.42
N VAL A 128 -13.00 -16.29 6.76
CA VAL A 128 -13.62 -15.33 5.86
C VAL A 128 -12.93 -13.96 5.94
N THR A 129 -13.07 -13.15 4.89
CA THR A 129 -12.57 -11.77 4.84
C THR A 129 -13.52 -10.88 4.05
N SER A 130 -13.32 -9.56 4.13
CA SER A 130 -13.91 -8.58 3.22
C SER A 130 -12.93 -7.44 2.97
N THR A 131 -12.87 -6.96 1.72
CA THR A 131 -12.09 -5.77 1.34
C THR A 131 -12.97 -4.53 1.21
N VAL A 132 -14.30 -4.67 1.35
CA VAL A 132 -15.25 -3.57 1.19
C VAL A 132 -15.68 -3.07 2.57
N ALA A 133 -15.38 -1.81 2.85
CA ALA A 133 -15.77 -1.15 4.11
C ALA A 133 -17.30 -1.08 4.24
N GLY A 134 -17.77 -1.15 5.48
CA GLY A 134 -19.19 -1.10 5.81
C GLY A 134 -19.62 -2.17 6.80
N THR A 135 -20.92 -2.23 7.06
CA THR A 135 -21.55 -3.23 7.93
C THR A 135 -22.15 -4.33 7.07
N HIS A 136 -21.71 -5.55 7.29
CA HIS A 136 -22.16 -6.75 6.57
C HIS A 136 -22.89 -7.67 7.54
N ILE A 137 -24.17 -7.93 7.27
CA ILE A 137 -25.00 -8.82 8.08
C ILE A 137 -25.17 -10.13 7.31
N ASN A 138 -24.74 -11.23 7.91
CA ASN A 138 -24.90 -12.57 7.36
C ASN A 138 -25.97 -13.33 8.12
N THR A 139 -26.98 -13.87 7.42
CA THR A 139 -28.17 -14.51 8.01
C THR A 139 -28.46 -15.86 7.37
N ILE A 140 -28.63 -16.88 8.21
CA ILE A 140 -29.34 -18.12 7.86
C ILE A 140 -30.78 -17.91 8.33
N HIS A 141 -31.76 -18.03 7.44
CA HIS A 141 -33.14 -17.73 7.76
C HIS A 141 -33.81 -18.88 8.49
N ALA A 142 -35.00 -18.63 9.06
CA ALA A 142 -35.85 -19.68 9.58
C ALA A 142 -36.22 -20.70 8.49
N GLY A 143 -36.10 -21.97 8.77
CA GLY A 143 -36.35 -23.03 7.82
C GLY A 143 -35.19 -23.47 6.94
N ASP A 144 -34.08 -22.69 6.88
CA ASP A 144 -32.92 -23.00 6.02
C ASP A 144 -32.09 -24.18 6.51
N LEU A 145 -32.10 -24.46 7.83
CA LEU A 145 -31.51 -25.66 8.40
C LEU A 145 -32.55 -26.79 8.41
N SER A 146 -32.17 -27.97 7.93
CA SER A 146 -32.94 -29.21 8.04
C SER A 146 -32.15 -30.24 8.81
N ALA A 147 -32.86 -31.08 9.61
CA ALA A 147 -32.33 -32.20 10.33
C ALA A 147 -33.39 -33.31 10.47
N ARG A 148 -32.97 -34.51 10.83
CA ARG A 148 -33.87 -35.63 11.19
C ARG A 148 -33.48 -36.16 12.56
N ASP A 149 -34.45 -36.77 13.26
CA ASP A 149 -34.14 -37.61 14.41
C ASP A 149 -33.36 -38.85 13.94
N ALA A 150 -32.53 -39.41 14.81
CA ALA A 150 -31.68 -40.56 14.48
C ALA A 150 -32.46 -41.79 14.00
N ASP A 151 -33.65 -41.97 14.51
CA ASP A 151 -34.54 -43.08 14.16
C ASP A 151 -35.43 -42.79 12.93
N ARG A 152 -35.40 -41.53 12.45
CA ARG A 152 -36.20 -41.02 11.33
C ARG A 152 -37.72 -41.25 11.50
N ALA A 153 -38.18 -41.26 12.73
CA ALA A 153 -39.58 -41.44 13.09
C ALA A 153 -40.38 -40.13 13.02
N LEU A 154 -39.70 -38.98 13.14
CA LEU A 154 -40.30 -37.66 13.12
C LEU A 154 -40.27 -37.05 11.72
N PRO A 155 -41.11 -36.03 11.46
CA PRO A 155 -40.95 -35.15 10.27
C PRO A 155 -39.55 -34.52 10.21
N VAL A 156 -39.19 -33.94 9.04
CA VAL A 156 -37.98 -33.13 8.94
C VAL A 156 -38.09 -31.93 9.89
N LEU A 157 -37.10 -31.76 10.74
CA LEU A 157 -36.99 -30.65 11.68
C LEU A 157 -36.26 -29.49 11.04
N HIS A 158 -36.65 -28.25 11.36
CA HIS A 158 -36.08 -27.03 10.82
C HIS A 158 -35.81 -26.02 11.94
N ASN A 159 -34.89 -25.09 11.73
CA ASN A 159 -34.71 -23.98 12.67
C ASN A 159 -35.92 -23.03 12.61
N GLU A 160 -36.52 -22.74 13.76
CA GLU A 160 -37.64 -21.78 13.86
C GLU A 160 -37.21 -20.32 13.72
N TYR A 161 -36.01 -19.99 14.19
CA TYR A 161 -35.50 -18.63 14.24
C TYR A 161 -34.31 -18.47 13.32
N PRO A 162 -34.15 -17.27 12.71
CA PRO A 162 -32.95 -16.98 11.92
C PRO A 162 -31.74 -16.81 12.83
N ALA A 163 -30.56 -17.11 12.29
CA ALA A 163 -29.28 -16.82 12.91
C ALA A 163 -28.53 -15.76 12.13
N SER A 164 -28.19 -14.67 12.76
CA SER A 164 -27.48 -13.56 12.12
C SER A 164 -26.18 -13.23 12.84
N ALA A 165 -25.15 -12.88 12.07
CA ALA A 165 -23.90 -12.33 12.56
C ALA A 165 -23.53 -11.08 11.80
N THR A 166 -23.01 -10.05 12.48
CA THR A 166 -22.62 -8.78 11.88
C THR A 166 -21.11 -8.66 11.90
N LEU A 167 -20.53 -8.32 10.72
CA LEU A 167 -19.13 -7.96 10.53
C LEU A 167 -19.03 -6.51 10.13
N GLN A 168 -18.31 -5.70 10.92
CA GLN A 168 -17.97 -4.33 10.61
C GLN A 168 -16.59 -4.28 9.94
N VAL A 169 -16.52 -3.76 8.71
CA VAL A 169 -15.25 -3.51 8.02
C VAL A 169 -14.98 -2.01 8.03
N LEU A 170 -13.85 -1.60 8.60
CA LEU A 170 -13.52 -0.19 8.80
C LEU A 170 -13.21 0.53 7.49
N VAL A 171 -13.45 1.86 7.47
CA VAL A 171 -12.94 2.72 6.40
C VAL A 171 -11.49 3.07 6.76
N VAL A 172 -10.55 2.79 5.86
CA VAL A 172 -9.15 3.18 6.00
C VAL A 172 -8.86 4.41 5.16
N GLN A 173 -8.15 5.40 5.72
CA GLN A 173 -7.82 6.64 5.02
C GLN A 173 -6.71 6.40 3.98
N PRO A 174 -6.86 6.92 2.75
CA PRO A 174 -5.81 6.85 1.73
C PRO A 174 -4.50 7.49 2.20
N PRO A 175 -3.35 6.87 1.89
CA PRO A 175 -2.06 7.49 2.14
C PRO A 175 -1.82 8.68 1.22
N SER A 176 -1.04 9.65 1.68
CA SER A 176 -0.47 10.68 0.83
C SER A 176 0.97 10.34 0.44
N LEU A 177 1.37 10.80 -0.74
CA LEU A 177 2.67 10.51 -1.33
C LEU A 177 3.34 11.81 -1.75
N SER A 178 4.65 11.95 -1.49
CA SER A 178 5.46 13.05 -1.98
C SER A 178 6.83 12.56 -2.46
N LYS A 179 7.44 13.34 -3.37
CA LYS A 179 8.76 13.06 -3.96
C LYS A 179 9.59 14.34 -3.98
N ILE A 180 10.90 14.18 -3.83
CA ILE A 180 11.85 15.27 -3.93
C ILE A 180 13.20 14.76 -4.40
N PHE A 181 13.87 15.54 -5.29
CA PHE A 181 15.29 15.41 -5.60
C PHE A 181 16.09 16.40 -4.76
N ASN A 182 17.23 15.99 -4.23
CA ASN A 182 18.16 16.84 -3.52
C ASN A 182 19.62 16.48 -3.88
N PRO A 183 20.36 17.39 -4.59
CA PRO A 183 19.90 18.65 -5.17
C PRO A 183 18.90 18.45 -6.32
N THR A 184 18.04 19.46 -6.58
CA THR A 184 17.09 19.47 -7.72
C THR A 184 17.77 19.74 -9.06
N THR A 185 19.02 20.22 -9.04
CA THR A 185 19.85 20.48 -10.21
C THR A 185 21.20 19.79 -10.03
N ILE A 186 21.60 19.01 -11.02
CA ILE A 186 22.88 18.34 -11.09
C ILE A 186 23.55 18.61 -12.44
N PHE A 187 24.85 18.33 -12.52
CA PHE A 187 25.53 18.21 -13.81
C PHE A 187 25.48 16.79 -14.33
N VAL A 188 25.71 16.66 -15.62
CA VAL A 188 25.86 15.36 -16.28
C VAL A 188 26.88 14.51 -15.50
N GLY A 189 26.43 13.32 -15.06
CA GLY A 189 27.22 12.37 -14.29
C GLY A 189 27.24 12.59 -12.78
N GLU A 190 26.72 13.70 -12.28
CA GLU A 190 26.57 13.91 -10.83
C GLU A 190 25.36 13.18 -10.26
N VAL A 191 25.28 13.15 -8.93
CA VAL A 191 24.28 12.38 -8.19
C VAL A 191 23.28 13.32 -7.51
N SER A 192 22.00 13.00 -7.64
CA SER A 192 20.93 13.54 -6.81
C SER A 192 20.33 12.47 -5.93
N ARG A 193 19.91 12.83 -4.73
CA ARG A 193 19.17 11.96 -3.81
C ARG A 193 17.67 12.10 -4.08
N LEU A 194 17.05 11.05 -4.62
CA LEU A 194 15.60 10.96 -4.71
C LEU A 194 15.05 10.41 -3.38
N THR A 195 14.14 11.14 -2.77
CA THR A 195 13.39 10.71 -1.58
C THR A 195 11.91 10.63 -1.91
N ILE A 196 11.30 9.49 -1.65
CA ILE A 196 9.87 9.22 -1.79
C ILE A 196 9.32 9.02 -0.38
N THR A 197 8.30 9.79 0.00
CA THR A 197 7.69 9.75 1.33
C THR A 197 6.24 9.33 1.22
N ILE A 198 5.89 8.23 1.86
CA ILE A 198 4.52 7.76 2.07
C ILE A 198 4.10 8.19 3.47
N ARG A 199 2.98 8.90 3.60
CA ARG A 199 2.38 9.20 4.89
C ARG A 199 1.08 8.43 5.04
N ASN A 200 0.99 7.62 6.08
CA ASN A 200 -0.27 7.05 6.53
C ASN A 200 -1.05 8.12 7.29
N ASN A 201 -2.18 8.56 6.71
CA ASN A 201 -3.05 9.57 7.29
C ASN A 201 -4.09 8.98 8.25
N ASP A 202 -4.21 7.64 8.29
CA ASP A 202 -5.12 6.97 9.20
C ASP A 202 -4.60 7.06 10.64
N LEU A 203 -5.49 7.40 11.58
CA LEU A 203 -5.13 7.56 12.99
C LEU A 203 -5.27 6.26 13.80
N LEU A 204 -5.93 5.26 13.23
CA LEU A 204 -6.30 4.02 13.91
C LEU A 204 -5.65 2.79 13.29
N ASN A 205 -5.41 2.80 11.96
CA ASN A 205 -5.00 1.65 11.20
C ASN A 205 -3.61 1.81 10.60
N ASP A 206 -2.77 0.80 10.76
CA ASP A 206 -1.52 0.66 10.03
C ASP A 206 -1.82 0.25 8.58
N LEU A 207 -0.97 0.61 7.62
CA LEU A 207 -1.02 0.13 6.24
C LEU A 207 -0.01 -1.00 6.08
N HIS A 208 -0.50 -2.19 5.71
CA HIS A 208 0.33 -3.39 5.56
C HIS A 208 0.54 -3.74 4.10
N GLU A 209 1.57 -4.53 3.83
CA GLU A 209 1.92 -4.98 2.48
C GLU A 209 1.98 -3.82 1.49
N THR A 210 2.38 -2.63 1.99
CA THR A 210 2.49 -1.42 1.18
C THR A 210 3.57 -1.60 0.13
N THR A 211 3.19 -1.46 -1.14
CA THR A 211 4.08 -1.60 -2.30
C THR A 211 3.89 -0.44 -3.27
N PHE A 212 4.93 -0.11 -4.02
CA PHE A 212 4.85 0.71 -5.24
C PHE A 212 6.01 0.37 -6.18
N THR A 213 5.87 0.72 -7.46
CA THR A 213 6.97 0.72 -8.42
C THR A 213 7.09 2.11 -9.05
N ASP A 214 8.22 2.76 -8.83
CA ASP A 214 8.57 4.04 -9.42
C ASP A 214 9.48 3.83 -10.64
N THR A 215 9.08 4.33 -11.79
CA THR A 215 9.89 4.30 -13.02
C THR A 215 10.44 5.69 -13.27
N LEU A 216 11.76 5.83 -13.18
CA LEU A 216 12.47 7.07 -13.49
C LEU A 216 12.28 7.42 -14.98
N PRO A 217 12.19 8.71 -15.33
CA PRO A 217 12.05 9.14 -16.71
C PRO A 217 13.26 8.74 -17.57
N ALA A 218 13.05 8.55 -18.85
CA ALA A 218 14.12 8.23 -19.79
C ALA A 218 15.26 9.26 -19.68
N GLY A 219 16.50 8.77 -19.55
CA GLY A 219 17.69 9.60 -19.34
C GLY A 219 18.13 9.71 -17.88
N VAL A 220 17.29 9.31 -16.91
CA VAL A 220 17.66 9.23 -15.48
C VAL A 220 17.72 7.76 -15.06
N VAL A 221 18.81 7.39 -14.39
CA VAL A 221 19.03 6.03 -13.91
C VAL A 221 19.50 6.03 -12.45
N LEU A 222 19.40 4.88 -11.80
CA LEU A 222 19.99 4.66 -10.48
C LEU A 222 21.53 4.79 -10.57
N ALA A 223 22.12 5.58 -9.69
CA ALA A 223 23.55 5.88 -9.68
C ALA A 223 24.38 4.60 -9.48
N PRO A 224 25.69 4.58 -9.85
CA PRO A 224 26.59 3.48 -9.57
C PRO A 224 26.60 3.07 -8.08
N THR A 225 26.55 4.05 -7.18
CA THR A 225 26.34 3.84 -5.75
C THR A 225 24.90 4.25 -5.40
N VAL A 226 23.98 3.30 -5.45
CA VAL A 226 22.53 3.54 -5.24
C VAL A 226 22.23 4.00 -3.82
N ASN A 227 22.93 3.48 -2.82
CA ASN A 227 22.78 3.81 -1.40
C ASN A 227 21.31 3.82 -0.94
N PRO A 228 20.57 2.69 -1.05
CA PRO A 228 19.16 2.66 -0.68
C PRO A 228 19.00 2.79 0.84
N VAL A 229 18.06 3.63 1.28
CA VAL A 229 17.71 3.82 2.69
C VAL A 229 16.20 3.78 2.85
N LEU A 230 15.73 2.95 3.80
CA LEU A 230 14.34 2.92 4.25
C LEU A 230 14.26 3.41 5.69
N THR A 231 13.25 4.23 5.98
CA THR A 231 12.99 4.70 7.33
C THR A 231 11.49 4.67 7.61
N GLY A 232 11.08 4.06 8.72
CA GLY A 232 9.67 4.00 9.12
C GLY A 232 8.81 3.07 8.26
N CYS A 233 9.42 2.10 7.54
CA CYS A 233 8.76 1.19 6.60
C CYS A 233 8.55 -0.22 7.17
N GLY A 234 8.71 -0.42 8.47
CA GLY A 234 8.59 -1.74 9.11
C GLY A 234 9.54 -2.77 8.51
N ALA A 235 9.04 -3.95 8.15
CA ALA A 235 9.80 -5.04 7.51
C ALA A 235 9.93 -4.88 5.99
N GLY A 236 9.57 -3.71 5.43
CA GLY A 236 9.65 -3.45 3.99
C GLY A 236 11.05 -3.59 3.42
N THR A 237 11.12 -3.91 2.14
CA THR A 237 12.38 -3.99 1.38
C THR A 237 12.30 -3.11 0.14
N VAL A 238 13.45 -2.57 -0.29
CA VAL A 238 13.56 -1.81 -1.54
C VAL A 238 14.44 -2.56 -2.53
N THR A 239 13.95 -2.68 -3.76
CA THR A 239 14.73 -3.16 -4.90
C THR A 239 15.08 -1.95 -5.78
N ALA A 240 16.38 -1.70 -5.91
CA ALA A 240 16.91 -0.60 -6.71
C ALA A 240 18.30 -0.99 -7.22
N VAL A 241 18.45 -1.30 -8.51
CA VAL A 241 19.68 -1.83 -9.12
C VAL A 241 20.37 -0.72 -9.92
N SER A 242 21.67 -0.53 -9.68
CA SER A 242 22.50 0.45 -10.40
C SER A 242 22.32 0.36 -11.91
N GLY A 243 22.22 1.51 -12.58
CA GLY A 243 22.05 1.61 -14.02
C GLY A 243 20.65 1.31 -14.55
N THR A 244 19.73 0.79 -13.72
CA THR A 244 18.32 0.63 -14.08
C THR A 244 17.53 1.91 -13.78
N ASN A 245 16.28 1.96 -14.24
CA ASN A 245 15.38 3.09 -14.02
C ASN A 245 14.19 2.76 -13.13
N THR A 246 14.21 1.64 -12.38
CA THR A 246 13.08 1.21 -11.54
C THR A 246 13.47 1.12 -10.07
N ILE A 247 12.55 1.58 -9.21
CA ILE A 247 12.63 1.51 -7.76
C ILE A 247 11.35 0.84 -7.28
N THR A 248 11.46 -0.29 -6.59
CA THR A 248 10.30 -1.01 -6.08
C THR A 248 10.39 -1.12 -4.56
N LEU A 249 9.36 -0.63 -3.86
CA LEU A 249 9.14 -0.91 -2.44
C LEU A 249 8.25 -2.16 -2.35
N ASN A 250 8.62 -3.10 -1.49
CA ASN A 250 7.88 -4.33 -1.27
C ASN A 250 7.56 -4.52 0.21
N ASN A 251 6.34 -4.97 0.48
CA ASN A 251 5.88 -5.48 1.77
C ASN A 251 6.18 -4.56 2.97
N ALA A 252 6.07 -3.23 2.78
CA ALA A 252 6.28 -2.29 3.86
C ALA A 252 5.05 -2.23 4.79
N THR A 253 5.31 -1.95 6.07
CA THR A 253 4.27 -1.54 7.02
C THR A 253 4.47 -0.08 7.35
N VAL A 254 3.46 0.74 7.07
CA VAL A 254 3.45 2.16 7.44
C VAL A 254 2.52 2.33 8.63
N ALA A 255 3.09 2.53 9.81
CA ALA A 255 2.32 2.65 11.04
C ALA A 255 1.32 3.82 10.96
N ARG A 256 0.20 3.71 11.66
CA ARG A 256 -0.81 4.79 11.75
C ARG A 256 -0.19 6.12 12.10
N ASN A 257 -0.69 7.19 11.49
CA ASN A 257 -0.22 8.56 11.68
C ASN A 257 1.31 8.75 11.56
N SER A 258 1.98 7.93 10.74
CA SER A 258 3.43 7.99 10.57
C SER A 258 3.83 8.00 9.10
N THR A 259 5.14 8.02 8.85
CA THR A 259 5.71 8.07 7.50
C THR A 259 6.67 6.91 7.26
N CYS A 260 6.68 6.42 6.01
CA CYS A 260 7.70 5.55 5.44
C CYS A 260 8.44 6.32 4.36
N THR A 261 9.76 6.36 4.39
CA THR A 261 10.59 6.99 3.36
C THR A 261 11.48 5.99 2.67
N VAL A 262 11.53 6.09 1.33
CA VAL A 262 12.48 5.39 0.46
C VAL A 262 13.39 6.43 -0.15
N ALA A 263 14.70 6.29 0.01
CA ALA A 263 15.64 7.21 -0.57
C ALA A 263 16.75 6.46 -1.32
N VAL A 264 17.05 6.89 -2.55
CA VAL A 264 18.06 6.30 -3.45
C VAL A 264 18.83 7.38 -4.17
N ASN A 265 20.05 7.07 -4.63
CA ASN A 265 20.83 7.94 -5.46
C ASN A 265 20.53 7.69 -6.94
N VAL A 266 20.32 8.77 -7.68
CA VAL A 266 20.09 8.77 -9.13
C VAL A 266 21.11 9.66 -9.84
N THR A 267 21.28 9.45 -11.15
CA THR A 267 22.17 10.22 -12.00
C THR A 267 21.61 10.30 -13.42
N SER A 268 22.18 11.17 -14.24
CA SER A 268 21.92 11.23 -15.69
C SER A 268 23.21 11.48 -16.44
N SER A 269 23.42 10.76 -17.53
CA SER A 269 24.52 11.01 -18.49
C SER A 269 24.15 12.00 -19.59
N THR A 270 22.91 12.50 -19.59
CA THR A 270 22.37 13.35 -20.67
C THR A 270 21.84 14.65 -20.09
N GLN A 271 22.31 15.77 -20.63
CA GLN A 271 21.74 17.09 -20.37
C GLN A 271 20.32 17.18 -20.93
N SER A 272 19.47 17.98 -20.28
CA SER A 272 18.16 18.30 -20.81
C SER A 272 17.81 19.77 -20.57
N ASP A 273 17.30 20.46 -21.58
CA ASP A 273 16.84 21.84 -21.49
C ASP A 273 15.52 21.99 -20.72
N THR A 274 14.81 20.87 -20.56
CA THR A 274 13.62 20.74 -19.73
C THR A 274 13.89 19.77 -18.57
N PRO A 275 13.24 19.94 -17.41
CA PRO A 275 13.46 19.03 -16.29
C PRO A 275 12.98 17.62 -16.62
N TYR A 276 13.71 16.63 -16.12
CA TYR A 276 13.25 15.27 -16.04
C TYR A 276 12.20 15.16 -14.93
N VAL A 277 10.95 14.91 -15.30
CA VAL A 277 9.86 14.78 -14.33
C VAL A 277 9.64 13.31 -14.01
N ASN A 278 9.83 12.94 -12.75
CA ASN A 278 9.56 11.60 -12.24
C ASN A 278 8.24 11.60 -11.48
N THR A 279 7.32 10.69 -11.84
CA THR A 279 5.95 10.64 -11.31
C THR A 279 5.55 9.24 -10.89
N ILE A 280 5.07 9.10 -9.66
CA ILE A 280 4.25 7.96 -9.24
C ILE A 280 2.79 8.36 -9.44
N PRO A 281 2.00 7.64 -10.25
CA PRO A 281 0.62 8.01 -10.57
C PRO A 281 -0.32 7.90 -9.36
N ALA A 282 -1.50 8.52 -9.45
CA ALA A 282 -2.59 8.23 -8.54
C ALA A 282 -3.11 6.80 -8.76
N GLY A 283 -3.58 6.17 -7.69
CA GLY A 283 -4.18 4.83 -7.77
C GLY A 283 -5.67 4.84 -8.12
N PRO A 284 -6.24 3.66 -8.38
CA PRO A 284 -5.55 2.38 -8.55
C PRO A 284 -4.90 2.26 -9.93
N GLY A 285 -3.74 1.58 -10.02
CA GLY A 285 -3.07 1.33 -11.29
C GLY A 285 -1.59 0.99 -11.13
N SER A 286 -0.96 0.69 -12.27
CA SER A 286 0.45 0.33 -12.30
C SER A 286 1.33 1.47 -11.79
N GLY A 287 2.22 1.17 -10.84
CA GLY A 287 3.14 2.11 -10.23
C GLY A 287 2.59 2.84 -9.00
N ALA A 288 1.28 2.98 -8.84
CA ALA A 288 0.65 3.56 -7.66
C ALA A 288 0.88 2.71 -6.40
N ILE A 289 0.64 3.30 -5.22
CA ILE A 289 0.67 2.53 -3.96
C ILE A 289 -0.44 1.48 -3.98
N SER A 290 -0.12 0.28 -3.53
CA SER A 290 -1.05 -0.80 -3.20
C SER A 290 -0.82 -1.22 -1.75
N THR A 291 -1.90 -1.51 -1.02
CA THR A 291 -1.88 -1.97 0.38
C THR A 291 -2.82 -3.15 0.57
N ARG A 292 -2.60 -3.96 1.62
CA ARG A 292 -3.52 -5.04 1.99
C ARG A 292 -4.92 -4.52 2.29
N GLU A 293 -5.03 -3.33 2.87
CA GLU A 293 -6.29 -2.66 3.23
C GLU A 293 -7.05 -2.13 1.99
N GLY A 294 -6.51 -2.33 0.77
CA GLY A 294 -7.16 -1.93 -0.49
C GLY A 294 -7.16 -0.43 -0.75
N VAL A 295 -6.41 0.37 0.02
CA VAL A 295 -6.28 1.82 -0.22
C VAL A 295 -5.03 2.13 -1.06
N THR A 296 -5.13 3.20 -1.85
CA THR A 296 -4.08 3.68 -2.75
C THR A 296 -3.89 5.18 -2.54
N ASN A 297 -2.79 5.77 -3.07
CA ASN A 297 -2.62 7.22 -3.05
C ASN A 297 -3.65 7.91 -3.96
N ALA A 298 -4.43 8.83 -3.40
CA ALA A 298 -5.49 9.54 -4.14
C ALA A 298 -4.96 10.54 -5.19
N THR A 299 -3.71 11.00 -5.03
CA THR A 299 -3.05 11.96 -5.92
C THR A 299 -1.70 11.44 -6.38
N ALA A 300 -1.30 11.82 -7.59
CA ALA A 300 0.04 11.54 -8.09
C ALA A 300 1.09 12.36 -7.32
N ALA A 301 2.31 11.82 -7.22
CA ALA A 301 3.47 12.52 -6.67
C ALA A 301 4.54 12.68 -7.74
N SER A 302 4.98 13.91 -7.98
CA SER A 302 5.97 14.23 -9.00
C SER A 302 7.13 15.04 -8.42
N ALA A 303 8.33 14.84 -8.99
CA ALA A 303 9.51 15.64 -8.70
C ALA A 303 10.29 15.91 -9.99
N SER A 304 10.94 17.06 -10.07
CA SER A 304 11.71 17.51 -11.23
C SER A 304 13.20 17.52 -10.93
N LEU A 305 14.00 16.96 -11.84
CA LEU A 305 15.46 16.99 -11.81
C LEU A 305 15.98 17.74 -13.04
N TYR A 306 16.74 18.81 -12.83
CA TYR A 306 17.43 19.54 -13.88
C TYR A 306 18.83 18.98 -14.06
N VAL A 307 19.23 18.68 -15.30
CA VAL A 307 20.56 18.16 -15.64
C VAL A 307 21.25 19.11 -16.63
N GLN A 308 22.31 19.70 -16.20
CA GLN A 308 23.02 20.79 -16.95
C GLN A 308 24.40 20.32 -17.36
N ASN A 309 24.93 20.95 -18.40
CA ASN A 309 26.37 20.93 -18.73
C ASN A 309 27.09 22.10 -18.10
N VAL A 310 28.42 22.00 -18.01
CA VAL A 310 29.28 23.12 -17.67
C VAL A 310 29.06 24.24 -18.70
N GLY A 311 28.76 25.44 -18.21
CA GLY A 311 28.59 26.60 -19.06
C GLY A 311 29.94 27.10 -19.60
N ILE A 312 30.02 27.28 -20.93
CA ILE A 312 31.16 27.93 -21.56
C ILE A 312 30.66 29.10 -22.41
N ALA A 313 31.33 30.24 -22.34
CA ALA A 313 31.05 31.40 -23.16
C ALA A 313 32.35 32.02 -23.68
N LYS A 314 32.27 32.61 -24.87
CA LYS A 314 33.38 33.35 -25.49
C LYS A 314 32.90 34.73 -25.93
N SER A 315 33.73 35.73 -25.73
CA SER A 315 33.44 37.08 -26.22
C SER A 315 34.74 37.82 -26.57
N PHE A 316 34.65 38.69 -27.57
CA PHE A 316 35.69 39.65 -27.89
C PHE A 316 35.29 41.07 -27.42
N SER A 317 36.25 41.82 -26.86
CA SER A 317 36.04 43.22 -26.52
C SER A 317 37.28 44.04 -26.88
N PRO A 318 37.12 44.99 -27.81
CA PRO A 318 35.97 45.34 -28.64
C PRO A 318 35.66 44.24 -29.66
N THR A 319 34.37 44.12 -30.09
CA THR A 319 33.91 43.11 -31.05
C THR A 319 34.36 43.36 -32.49
N SER A 320 34.87 44.58 -32.78
CA SER A 320 35.37 44.97 -34.08
C SER A 320 36.67 45.76 -33.90
N ILE A 321 37.67 45.40 -34.68
CA ILE A 321 39.00 46.09 -34.69
C ILE A 321 39.44 46.32 -36.12
N VAL A 322 40.33 47.31 -36.31
CA VAL A 322 41.07 47.48 -37.58
C VAL A 322 42.20 46.46 -37.61
N ALA A 323 42.67 46.12 -38.82
CA ALA A 323 43.78 45.20 -39.01
C ALA A 323 45.02 45.65 -38.22
N GLY A 324 45.64 44.78 -37.44
CA GLY A 324 46.76 45.02 -36.56
C GLY A 324 46.44 45.58 -35.18
N ALA A 325 45.17 45.92 -34.89
CA ALA A 325 44.75 46.30 -33.55
C ALA A 325 44.45 45.08 -32.72
N THR A 326 44.30 45.26 -31.39
CA THR A 326 44.05 44.16 -30.43
C THR A 326 42.63 44.15 -29.90
N SER A 327 42.09 42.99 -29.70
CA SER A 327 40.84 42.72 -28.94
C SER A 327 41.08 41.66 -27.85
N THR A 328 40.49 41.86 -26.72
CA THR A 328 40.58 40.89 -25.64
C THR A 328 39.56 39.76 -25.88
N LEU A 329 40.04 38.52 -26.05
CA LEU A 329 39.20 37.32 -26.02
C LEU A 329 39.03 36.88 -24.58
N THR A 330 37.80 36.87 -24.10
CA THR A 330 37.43 36.32 -22.79
C THR A 330 36.72 34.99 -22.99
N ILE A 331 37.24 33.94 -22.36
CA ILE A 331 36.59 32.63 -22.27
C ILE A 331 36.13 32.46 -20.82
N THR A 332 34.83 32.31 -20.63
CA THR A 332 34.22 32.16 -19.30
C THR A 332 33.78 30.74 -19.12
N LEU A 333 34.30 30.05 -18.10
CA LEU A 333 33.80 28.81 -17.60
C LEU A 333 32.87 29.09 -16.42
N ARG A 334 31.64 28.69 -16.51
CA ARG A 334 30.68 28.87 -15.42
C ARG A 334 30.44 27.53 -14.72
N ASN A 335 30.77 27.50 -13.44
CA ASN A 335 30.35 26.44 -12.53
C ASN A 335 29.10 26.92 -11.79
N PRO A 336 27.89 26.39 -12.11
CA PRO A 336 26.68 26.78 -11.43
C PRO A 336 26.46 26.00 -10.14
N THR A 337 27.35 25.04 -9.76
CA THR A 337 27.27 24.30 -8.52
C THR A 337 27.98 24.99 -7.36
N GLY A 338 27.61 24.60 -6.12
CA GLY A 338 28.38 24.98 -4.93
C GLY A 338 29.66 24.16 -4.71
N THR A 339 29.99 23.21 -5.61
CA THR A 339 31.15 22.32 -5.49
C THR A 339 32.18 22.70 -6.54
N ALA A 340 33.47 22.83 -6.15
CA ALA A 340 34.54 23.16 -7.07
C ALA A 340 34.80 22.03 -8.09
N TYR A 341 34.91 22.37 -9.38
CA TYR A 341 35.45 21.47 -10.39
C TYR A 341 36.95 21.47 -10.35
N THR A 342 37.53 20.26 -10.30
CA THR A 342 38.98 20.08 -10.39
C THR A 342 39.33 19.41 -11.70
N GLY A 343 40.51 19.74 -12.24
CA GLY A 343 41.03 19.15 -13.49
C GLY A 343 40.31 19.63 -14.75
N ALA A 344 39.51 20.72 -14.68
CA ALA A 344 38.91 21.30 -15.87
C ALA A 344 39.99 21.84 -16.83
N SER A 345 39.88 21.48 -18.12
CA SER A 345 40.75 21.98 -19.17
C SER A 345 39.94 22.44 -20.39
N ILE A 346 40.46 23.44 -21.07
CA ILE A 346 39.88 23.95 -22.31
C ILE A 346 41.02 24.20 -23.31
N SER A 347 40.77 23.88 -24.57
CA SER A 347 41.64 24.24 -25.68
C SER A 347 40.83 25.03 -26.70
N ASP A 348 41.38 26.12 -27.19
CA ASP A 348 40.74 26.98 -28.19
C ASP A 348 41.68 27.21 -29.35
N THR A 349 41.17 27.08 -30.57
CA THR A 349 41.91 27.33 -31.81
C THR A 349 41.33 28.57 -32.45
N LEU A 350 42.16 29.58 -32.60
CA LEU A 350 41.75 30.82 -33.27
C LEU A 350 41.59 30.61 -34.78
N PRO A 351 40.65 31.29 -35.43
CA PRO A 351 40.50 31.26 -36.88
C PRO A 351 41.75 31.80 -37.58
N ALA A 352 41.95 31.35 -38.81
CA ALA A 352 43.06 31.85 -39.64
C ALA A 352 43.02 33.41 -39.79
N GLY A 353 44.17 34.05 -39.56
CA GLY A 353 44.31 35.51 -39.56
C GLY A 353 44.19 36.18 -38.18
N LEU A 354 43.76 35.46 -37.15
CA LEU A 354 43.85 35.91 -35.76
C LEU A 354 45.04 35.27 -35.08
N ILE A 355 45.88 36.13 -34.43
CA ILE A 355 47.02 35.68 -33.67
C ILE A 355 46.93 36.19 -32.22
N ILE A 356 47.59 35.50 -31.31
CA ILE A 356 47.68 35.93 -29.93
C ILE A 356 48.71 37.11 -29.84
N ALA A 357 48.26 38.22 -29.25
CA ALA A 357 49.13 39.39 -29.06
C ALA A 357 50.21 39.11 -28.01
N PRO A 358 51.41 39.77 -28.11
CA PRO A 358 52.54 39.54 -27.21
C PRO A 358 52.27 39.80 -25.72
N ALA A 359 51.26 40.61 -25.43
CA ALA A 359 50.94 41.01 -24.05
C ALA A 359 50.44 39.82 -23.12
N GLY A 360 50.27 38.64 -23.69
CA GLY A 360 49.91 37.47 -22.91
C GLY A 360 48.44 37.40 -22.47
N GLY A 361 48.12 36.54 -21.51
CA GLY A 361 46.78 36.36 -20.95
C GLY A 361 46.80 36.31 -19.43
N SER A 362 45.62 36.19 -18.85
CA SER A 362 45.41 35.98 -17.41
C SER A 362 44.28 35.02 -17.17
N THR A 363 44.24 34.37 -16.01
CA THR A 363 43.14 33.53 -15.58
C THR A 363 42.72 33.86 -14.16
N THR A 364 41.43 33.84 -13.91
CA THR A 364 40.83 33.97 -12.57
C THR A 364 40.42 32.61 -11.99
N CYS A 365 40.64 31.50 -12.75
CA CYS A 365 40.34 30.16 -12.26
C CYS A 365 41.38 29.79 -11.18
N ALA A 366 40.91 29.46 -9.97
CA ALA A 366 41.77 29.11 -8.85
C ALA A 366 42.65 27.88 -9.20
N GLY A 367 43.97 28.01 -9.07
CA GLY A 367 44.96 26.99 -9.43
C GLY A 367 45.07 26.69 -10.92
N GLY A 368 44.41 27.49 -11.77
CA GLY A 368 44.47 27.36 -13.22
C GLY A 368 45.78 27.90 -13.81
N ASP A 369 46.32 27.20 -14.80
CA ASP A 369 47.44 27.65 -15.65
C ASP A 369 46.90 27.86 -17.07
N TYR A 370 47.49 28.84 -17.79
CA TYR A 370 47.21 29.07 -19.21
C TYR A 370 48.52 28.96 -19.99
N ARG A 371 48.42 28.28 -21.11
CA ARG A 371 49.57 28.16 -22.03
C ARG A 371 49.22 28.79 -23.37
N LEU A 372 50.06 29.72 -23.80
CA LEU A 372 49.98 30.29 -25.12
C LEU A 372 51.08 29.66 -26.00
N PRO A 373 50.79 29.43 -27.30
CA PRO A 373 51.85 29.00 -28.22
C PRO A 373 53.04 29.95 -28.15
N ARG A 374 54.24 29.44 -28.03
CA ARG A 374 55.43 30.24 -28.19
C ARG A 374 55.61 30.53 -29.68
N TRP A 375 55.72 31.75 -30.00
CA TRP A 375 56.17 32.16 -31.33
C TRP A 375 57.65 31.86 -31.41
N GLY A 376 58.10 31.05 -32.38
CA GLY A 376 59.48 30.85 -32.75
C GLY A 376 59.88 31.92 -33.76
#